data_ef45f7bf85e40740231ec23f7b9c98b0
#
_entry.id   ef45f7bf85e40740231ec23f7b9c98b0
#
_cell.length_a   1.000
_cell.length_b   1.000
_cell.length_c   1.000
_cell.angle_alpha   90.00
_cell.angle_beta   90.00
_cell.angle_gamma   90.00
#
_symmetry.space_group_name_H-M   'P 1'
#
loop_
_entity.id
_entity.type
_entity.pdbx_description
1 polymer ?
#
loop_
_entity_poly.entity_id
_entity_poly.type
_entity_poly.pdbx_seq_one_letter_code
_entity_poly.pdbx_strand_id
1 'polypeptide(L)'
;MDQNSRWYHIMIEVANKAAKIPGVKCLLKPIYYPIKRFIERTQRDQLMQNGIRILQRFDKCLEDNGIEYTITFGTLLGAVRDKGFIKHDFDIDVCVWGDQYSEQIASSLKSAGFDLIHSFVVGDGSIGREETYKCEGVAIDIFYLFEDGGQYPYYCGFGVLDGSATFNQSMRKYGRIKARRMDIPMTRERVRIPFESIELYAPKNGHEIMKFIYGDDYMIPQPSWEMNPKRYNWMKQEAYYYEF
;
A
#
# COMPACT_ATOMS: atom_id res chain seq x y z
N MET A 1 -8.82 -16.09 9.07
CA MET A 1 -7.67 -16.22 8.16
C MET A 1 -7.94 -17.39 7.23
N ASP A 2 -8.15 -17.11 5.95
CA ASP A 2 -8.49 -18.15 4.98
C ASP A 2 -7.28 -19.08 4.79
N GLN A 3 -7.50 -20.41 4.86
CA GLN A 3 -6.44 -21.43 4.67
C GLN A 3 -5.71 -21.24 3.33
N ASN A 4 -6.39 -20.74 2.30
CA ASN A 4 -5.80 -20.45 1.00
C ASN A 4 -4.76 -19.32 1.04
N SER A 5 -4.93 -18.31 1.88
CA SER A 5 -3.98 -17.21 2.07
C SER A 5 -2.67 -17.72 2.71
N ARG A 6 -2.77 -18.60 3.72
CA ARG A 6 -1.60 -19.14 4.45
C ARG A 6 -0.73 -20.05 3.57
N TRP A 7 -1.35 -20.96 2.80
CA TRP A 7 -0.63 -21.82 1.86
C TRP A 7 0.07 -21.04 0.76
N TYR A 8 -0.54 -19.96 0.32
CA TYR A 8 0.02 -19.07 -0.68
C TYR A 8 1.28 -18.35 -0.19
N HIS A 9 1.26 -17.72 0.99
CA HIS A 9 2.45 -17.11 1.57
C HIS A 9 3.57 -18.11 1.76
N ILE A 10 3.24 -19.32 2.19
CA ILE A 10 4.22 -20.43 2.29
C ILE A 10 4.79 -20.79 0.91
N MET A 11 3.96 -20.90 -0.11
CA MET A 11 4.43 -21.25 -1.47
C MET A 11 5.26 -20.14 -2.09
N ILE A 12 4.92 -18.87 -1.91
CA ILE A 12 5.76 -17.75 -2.35
C ILE A 12 7.07 -17.70 -1.57
N GLU A 13 7.04 -17.90 -0.26
CA GLU A 13 8.25 -17.94 0.55
C GLU A 13 9.19 -19.08 0.10
N VAL A 14 8.64 -20.26 -0.14
CA VAL A 14 9.38 -21.42 -0.67
C VAL A 14 9.92 -21.14 -2.07
N ALA A 15 9.10 -20.58 -2.96
CA ALA A 15 9.51 -20.24 -4.32
C ALA A 15 10.59 -19.15 -4.34
N ASN A 16 10.47 -18.13 -3.48
CA ASN A 16 11.48 -17.08 -3.34
C ASN A 16 12.79 -17.61 -2.73
N LYS A 17 12.72 -18.55 -1.78
CA LYS A 17 13.91 -19.23 -1.24
C LYS A 17 14.60 -20.06 -2.31
N ALA A 18 13.85 -20.84 -3.04
CA ALA A 18 14.38 -21.71 -4.09
C ALA A 18 14.91 -20.92 -5.30
N ALA A 19 14.32 -19.75 -5.61
CA ALA A 19 14.78 -18.86 -6.68
C ALA A 19 16.18 -18.25 -6.42
N LYS A 20 16.68 -18.28 -5.19
CA LYS A 20 18.03 -17.83 -4.83
C LYS A 20 19.11 -18.88 -5.07
N ILE A 21 18.73 -20.15 -5.32
CA ILE A 21 19.68 -21.22 -5.67
C ILE A 21 19.98 -21.09 -7.18
N PRO A 22 21.25 -20.96 -7.58
CA PRO A 22 21.62 -20.90 -9.00
C PRO A 22 21.03 -22.08 -9.79
N GLY A 23 20.34 -21.80 -10.89
CA GLY A 23 19.67 -22.80 -11.73
C GLY A 23 18.23 -23.17 -11.33
N VAL A 24 17.84 -23.06 -10.08
CA VAL A 24 16.49 -23.43 -9.60
C VAL A 24 15.44 -22.39 -9.99
N LYS A 25 15.82 -21.11 -10.11
CA LYS A 25 14.94 -20.04 -10.58
C LYS A 25 14.27 -20.35 -11.92
N CYS A 26 14.99 -21.01 -12.81
CA CYS A 26 14.49 -21.38 -14.14
C CYS A 26 13.47 -22.53 -14.07
N LEU A 27 13.69 -23.48 -13.17
CA LEU A 27 12.83 -24.66 -12.98
C LEU A 27 11.50 -24.33 -12.27
N LEU A 28 11.48 -23.31 -11.40
CA LEU A 28 10.28 -22.92 -10.64
C LEU A 28 9.40 -21.88 -11.37
N LYS A 29 9.92 -21.20 -12.38
CA LYS A 29 9.15 -20.22 -13.18
C LYS A 29 7.80 -20.77 -13.66
N PRO A 30 7.71 -21.98 -14.24
CA PRO A 30 6.44 -22.49 -14.77
C PRO A 30 5.38 -22.74 -13.70
N ILE A 31 5.76 -22.87 -12.43
CA ILE A 31 4.82 -23.07 -11.31
C ILE A 31 4.53 -21.72 -10.63
N TYR A 32 5.56 -20.91 -10.40
CA TYR A 32 5.45 -19.63 -9.70
C TYR A 32 4.59 -18.60 -10.45
N TYR A 33 4.84 -18.40 -11.75
CA TYR A 33 4.11 -17.36 -12.51
C TYR A 33 2.61 -17.64 -12.68
N PRO A 34 2.14 -18.86 -12.96
CA PRO A 34 0.72 -19.16 -12.98
C PRO A 34 0.02 -18.90 -11.65
N ILE A 35 0.63 -19.31 -10.54
CA ILE A 35 0.07 -19.08 -9.20
C ILE A 35 0.01 -17.59 -8.89
N LYS A 36 1.09 -16.85 -9.14
CA LYS A 36 1.11 -15.39 -8.96
C LYS A 36 0.00 -14.72 -9.78
N ARG A 37 -0.11 -15.05 -11.07
CA ARG A 37 -1.17 -14.52 -11.94
C ARG A 37 -2.58 -14.88 -11.46
N PHE A 38 -2.78 -16.09 -10.98
CA PHE A 38 -4.08 -16.51 -10.45
C PHE A 38 -4.49 -15.64 -9.26
N ILE A 39 -3.57 -15.33 -8.37
CA ILE A 39 -3.85 -14.53 -7.18
C ILE A 39 -4.07 -13.06 -7.54
N GLU A 40 -3.19 -12.46 -8.33
CA GLU A 40 -3.38 -11.08 -8.81
C GLU A 40 -4.73 -10.95 -9.53
N ARG A 41 -5.12 -11.96 -10.30
CA ARG A 41 -6.44 -11.99 -10.93
C ARG A 41 -7.57 -12.07 -9.90
N THR A 42 -7.44 -12.95 -8.89
CA THR A 42 -8.46 -13.09 -7.85
C THR A 42 -8.61 -11.81 -7.03
N GLN A 43 -7.50 -11.18 -6.63
CA GLN A 43 -7.52 -9.91 -5.91
C GLN A 43 -8.16 -8.80 -6.73
N ARG A 44 -7.80 -8.68 -8.01
CA ARG A 44 -8.42 -7.73 -8.93
C ARG A 44 -9.91 -7.98 -9.10
N ASP A 45 -10.34 -9.23 -9.31
CA ASP A 45 -11.75 -9.57 -9.48
C ASP A 45 -12.53 -9.22 -8.19
N GLN A 46 -11.95 -9.42 -7.00
CA GLN A 46 -12.52 -9.00 -5.71
C GLN A 46 -12.60 -7.48 -5.58
N LEU A 47 -11.55 -6.74 -5.98
CA LEU A 47 -11.57 -5.28 -6.01
C LEU A 47 -12.67 -4.75 -6.92
N MET A 48 -12.76 -5.25 -8.16
CA MET A 48 -13.78 -4.80 -9.13
C MET A 48 -15.22 -5.13 -8.67
N GLN A 49 -15.43 -6.24 -7.95
CA GLN A 49 -16.75 -6.64 -7.46
C GLN A 49 -17.17 -5.93 -6.18
N ASN A 50 -16.25 -5.75 -5.25
CA ASN A 50 -16.54 -5.33 -3.88
C ASN A 50 -15.99 -3.95 -3.52
N GLY A 51 -15.03 -3.42 -4.30
CA GLY A 51 -14.22 -2.26 -3.95
C GLY A 51 -15.04 -1.03 -3.59
N ILE A 52 -16.08 -0.69 -4.38
CA ILE A 52 -16.95 0.47 -4.11
C ILE A 52 -17.65 0.35 -2.75
N ARG A 53 -18.25 -0.79 -2.48
CA ARG A 53 -18.95 -1.04 -1.21
C ARG A 53 -17.99 -1.00 -0.01
N ILE A 54 -16.78 -1.51 -0.21
CA ILE A 54 -15.73 -1.52 0.82
C ILE A 54 -15.20 -0.10 1.04
N LEU A 55 -14.97 0.67 -0.03
CA LEU A 55 -14.58 2.09 0.07
C LEU A 55 -15.65 2.92 0.79
N GLN A 56 -16.93 2.74 0.50
CA GLN A 56 -18.01 3.42 1.22
C GLN A 56 -18.01 3.10 2.72
N ARG A 57 -17.77 1.83 3.08
CA ARG A 57 -17.67 1.40 4.48
C ARG A 57 -16.44 2.00 5.16
N PHE A 58 -15.30 2.04 4.46
CA PHE A 58 -14.06 2.63 4.93
C PHE A 58 -14.21 4.13 5.15
N ASP A 59 -14.70 4.86 4.14
CA ASP A 59 -14.96 6.29 4.17
C ASP A 59 -15.85 6.66 5.38
N LYS A 60 -16.99 5.96 5.51
CA LYS A 60 -17.90 6.15 6.63
C LYS A 60 -17.24 5.86 7.99
N CYS A 61 -16.46 4.80 8.09
CA CYS A 61 -15.77 4.45 9.33
C CYS A 61 -14.80 5.55 9.76
N LEU A 62 -14.01 6.11 8.85
CA LEU A 62 -13.07 7.18 9.17
C LEU A 62 -13.79 8.48 9.47
N GLU A 63 -14.82 8.85 8.70
CA GLU A 63 -15.63 10.05 8.97
C GLU A 63 -16.31 10.01 10.35
N ASP A 64 -16.96 8.88 10.70
CA ASP A 64 -17.63 8.70 11.99
C ASP A 64 -16.66 8.80 13.18
N ASN A 65 -15.37 8.57 12.96
CA ASN A 65 -14.31 8.66 13.98
C ASN A 65 -13.48 9.95 13.87
N GLY A 66 -13.83 10.88 12.98
CA GLY A 66 -13.14 12.16 12.80
C GLY A 66 -11.71 12.04 12.23
N ILE A 67 -11.41 10.94 11.53
CA ILE A 67 -10.11 10.69 10.93
C ILE A 67 -10.11 11.19 9.48
N GLU A 68 -9.23 12.13 9.19
CA GLU A 68 -9.10 12.68 7.84
C GLU A 68 -8.18 11.80 6.99
N TYR A 69 -8.67 11.40 5.84
CA TYR A 69 -7.90 10.66 4.84
C TYR A 69 -8.02 11.29 3.46
N THR A 70 -7.14 10.90 2.55
CA THR A 70 -7.27 11.12 1.11
C THR A 70 -6.84 9.87 0.36
N ILE A 71 -7.44 9.63 -0.81
CA ILE A 71 -6.94 8.62 -1.74
C ILE A 71 -5.58 9.05 -2.31
N THR A 72 -4.72 8.07 -2.63
CA THR A 72 -3.38 8.32 -3.15
C THR A 72 -3.00 7.30 -4.22
N PHE A 73 -1.79 7.37 -4.74
CA PHE A 73 -1.18 6.41 -5.68
C PHE A 73 -2.13 5.91 -6.77
N GLY A 74 -2.29 4.59 -6.91
CA GLY A 74 -3.12 3.95 -7.92
C GLY A 74 -4.58 4.36 -7.82
N THR A 75 -5.12 4.45 -6.61
CA THR A 75 -6.50 4.88 -6.38
C THR A 75 -6.74 6.34 -6.81
N LEU A 76 -5.81 7.26 -6.49
CA LEU A 76 -5.91 8.64 -6.94
C LEU A 76 -5.73 8.77 -8.46
N LEU A 77 -4.80 8.02 -9.05
CA LEU A 77 -4.62 7.99 -10.50
C LEU A 77 -5.89 7.51 -11.20
N GLY A 78 -6.50 6.44 -10.70
CA GLY A 78 -7.77 5.93 -11.20
C GLY A 78 -8.90 6.96 -11.09
N ALA A 79 -9.02 7.64 -9.95
CA ALA A 79 -10.02 8.70 -9.74
C ALA A 79 -9.86 9.86 -10.74
N VAL A 80 -8.63 10.32 -10.95
CA VAL A 80 -8.35 11.46 -11.83
C VAL A 80 -8.49 11.10 -13.29
N ARG A 81 -7.93 9.96 -13.72
CA ARG A 81 -7.82 9.54 -15.12
C ARG A 81 -9.03 8.76 -15.61
N ASP A 82 -9.42 7.72 -14.86
CA ASP A 82 -10.38 6.69 -15.29
C ASP A 82 -11.75 6.86 -14.63
N LYS A 83 -11.88 7.75 -13.63
CA LYS A 83 -13.07 7.98 -12.80
C LYS A 83 -13.50 6.76 -11.99
N GLY A 84 -12.57 5.86 -11.69
CA GLY A 84 -12.80 4.60 -10.99
C GLY A 84 -11.51 3.81 -10.81
N PHE A 85 -11.64 2.53 -10.51
CA PHE A 85 -10.47 1.64 -10.36
C PHE A 85 -9.73 1.44 -11.68
N ILE A 86 -8.41 1.43 -11.60
CA ILE A 86 -7.56 1.03 -12.73
C ILE A 86 -7.70 -0.47 -12.95
N LYS A 87 -7.89 -0.90 -14.22
CA LYS A 87 -8.16 -2.32 -14.58
C LYS A 87 -7.12 -3.35 -14.10
N HIS A 88 -5.92 -2.90 -13.72
CA HIS A 88 -4.84 -3.81 -13.29
C HIS A 88 -4.56 -3.71 -11.79
N ASP A 89 -5.22 -2.78 -11.09
CA ASP A 89 -5.09 -2.66 -9.64
C ASP A 89 -5.75 -3.82 -8.91
N PHE A 90 -5.27 -4.08 -7.71
CA PHE A 90 -5.74 -5.16 -6.85
C PHE A 90 -5.88 -4.73 -5.37
N ASP A 91 -5.62 -3.46 -5.07
CA ASP A 91 -5.66 -2.83 -3.75
C ASP A 91 -6.21 -1.41 -3.82
N ILE A 92 -6.38 -0.81 -2.67
CA ILE A 92 -6.84 0.57 -2.49
C ILE A 92 -5.77 1.31 -1.68
N ASP A 93 -5.30 2.43 -2.22
CA ASP A 93 -4.29 3.27 -1.59
C ASP A 93 -4.91 4.51 -0.96
N VAL A 94 -4.69 4.72 0.33
CA VAL A 94 -5.11 5.94 1.05
C VAL A 94 -3.96 6.52 1.86
N CYS A 95 -4.02 7.83 2.11
CA CYS A 95 -3.12 8.53 3.02
C CYS A 95 -3.87 9.02 4.25
N VAL A 96 -3.23 8.93 5.41
CA VAL A 96 -3.61 9.58 6.67
C VAL A 96 -2.41 10.37 7.17
N TRP A 97 -2.62 11.53 7.79
CA TRP A 97 -1.54 12.29 8.38
C TRP A 97 -1.04 11.59 9.64
N GLY A 98 0.28 11.52 9.81
CA GLY A 98 0.91 10.78 10.92
C GLY A 98 0.55 11.32 12.31
N ASP A 99 0.23 12.63 12.41
CA ASP A 99 -0.25 13.25 13.65
C ASP A 99 -1.67 12.81 14.06
N GLN A 100 -2.43 12.21 13.14
CA GLN A 100 -3.74 11.61 13.43
C GLN A 100 -3.67 10.12 13.79
N TYR A 101 -2.48 9.53 13.71
CA TYR A 101 -2.33 8.13 14.09
C TYR A 101 -2.73 7.90 15.55
N SER A 102 -3.59 6.92 15.75
CA SER A 102 -3.92 6.38 17.07
C SER A 102 -4.33 4.92 16.93
N GLU A 103 -4.20 4.14 17.99
CA GLU A 103 -4.69 2.75 18.02
C GLU A 103 -6.22 2.65 17.84
N GLN A 104 -6.93 3.77 18.00
CA GLN A 104 -8.36 3.84 17.70
C GLN A 104 -8.65 3.59 16.23
N ILE A 105 -7.75 3.96 15.30
CA ILE A 105 -7.91 3.68 13.85
C ILE A 105 -8.08 2.18 13.65
N ALA A 106 -7.15 1.38 14.18
CA ALA A 106 -7.20 -0.08 14.02
C ALA A 106 -8.44 -0.69 14.68
N SER A 107 -8.82 -0.22 15.88
CA SER A 107 -10.02 -0.73 16.58
C SER A 107 -11.33 -0.36 15.87
N SER A 108 -11.44 0.86 15.32
CA SER A 108 -12.59 1.31 14.55
C SER A 108 -12.72 0.54 13.22
N LEU A 109 -11.62 0.39 12.50
CA LEU A 109 -11.58 -0.39 11.27
C LEU A 109 -11.93 -1.86 11.52
N LYS A 110 -11.42 -2.46 12.59
CA LYS A 110 -11.78 -3.83 12.98
C LYS A 110 -13.28 -3.96 13.27
N SER A 111 -13.86 -3.00 13.97
CA SER A 111 -15.30 -2.97 14.26
C SER A 111 -16.13 -2.82 12.98
N ALA A 112 -15.59 -2.17 11.96
CA ALA A 112 -16.19 -2.03 10.63
C ALA A 112 -15.90 -3.24 9.69
N GLY A 113 -15.22 -4.30 10.18
CA GLY A 113 -14.96 -5.53 9.45
C GLY A 113 -13.67 -5.54 8.63
N PHE A 114 -12.72 -4.65 8.95
CA PHE A 114 -11.37 -4.63 8.36
C PHE A 114 -10.38 -5.31 9.31
N ASP A 115 -9.73 -6.35 8.86
CA ASP A 115 -8.66 -7.01 9.62
C ASP A 115 -7.31 -6.37 9.26
N LEU A 116 -6.54 -5.96 10.27
CA LEU A 116 -5.15 -5.56 10.09
C LEU A 116 -4.33 -6.80 9.73
N ILE A 117 -3.64 -6.75 8.59
CA ILE A 117 -2.86 -7.87 8.06
C ILE A 117 -1.39 -7.73 8.42
N HIS A 118 -0.83 -6.55 8.18
CA HIS A 118 0.54 -6.22 8.57
C HIS A 118 0.73 -4.72 8.75
N SER A 119 1.78 -4.37 9.48
CA SER A 119 2.23 -3.01 9.61
C SER A 119 3.74 -2.89 9.47
N PHE A 120 4.17 -1.76 8.96
CA PHE A 120 5.54 -1.32 8.91
C PHE A 120 5.73 -0.09 9.79
N VAL A 121 6.81 -0.05 10.56
CA VAL A 121 7.04 1.02 11.54
C VAL A 121 8.50 1.43 11.51
N VAL A 122 8.79 2.73 11.48
CA VAL A 122 10.14 3.28 11.62
C VAL A 122 10.32 3.76 13.07
N GLY A 123 11.29 3.20 13.78
CA GLY A 123 11.49 3.49 15.21
C GLY A 123 10.27 3.11 16.05
N ASP A 124 9.68 4.08 16.71
CA ASP A 124 8.45 3.96 17.50
C ASP A 124 7.16 4.24 16.67
N GLY A 125 7.30 4.55 15.39
CA GLY A 125 6.20 4.87 14.48
C GLY A 125 5.91 6.36 14.34
N SER A 126 6.60 7.23 15.07
CA SER A 126 6.39 8.69 15.00
C SER A 126 6.97 9.36 13.75
N ILE A 127 7.80 8.64 12.99
CA ILE A 127 8.50 9.14 11.80
C ILE A 127 8.32 8.27 10.56
N GLY A 128 7.50 7.23 10.64
CA GLY A 128 7.21 6.36 9.50
C GLY A 128 6.33 5.19 9.88
N ARG A 129 5.23 5.02 9.14
CA ARG A 129 4.27 3.95 9.32
C ARG A 129 3.53 3.66 8.02
N GLU A 130 3.18 2.40 7.84
CA GLU A 130 2.27 1.92 6.80
C GLU A 130 1.51 0.73 7.37
N GLU A 131 0.23 0.63 7.07
CA GLU A 131 -0.63 -0.45 7.55
C GLU A 131 -1.48 -0.99 6.40
N THR A 132 -1.55 -2.31 6.27
CA THR A 132 -2.44 -2.97 5.32
C THR A 132 -3.60 -3.62 6.04
N TYR A 133 -4.81 -3.24 5.67
CA TYR A 133 -6.06 -3.83 6.11
C TYR A 133 -6.69 -4.66 5.02
N LYS A 134 -7.51 -5.63 5.40
CA LYS A 134 -8.26 -6.46 4.45
C LYS A 134 -9.72 -6.60 4.87
N CYS A 135 -10.62 -6.41 3.92
CA CYS A 135 -12.04 -6.62 4.09
C CYS A 135 -12.60 -7.37 2.87
N GLU A 136 -13.25 -8.53 3.08
CA GLU A 136 -13.91 -9.31 2.03
C GLU A 136 -13.04 -9.55 0.78
N GLY A 137 -11.74 -9.80 1.00
CA GLY A 137 -10.76 -10.07 -0.05
C GLY A 137 -10.08 -8.83 -0.64
N VAL A 138 -10.59 -7.62 -0.41
CA VAL A 138 -9.99 -6.35 -0.87
C VAL A 138 -9.00 -5.85 0.18
N ALA A 139 -7.78 -5.49 -0.28
CA ALA A 139 -6.76 -4.86 0.55
C ALA A 139 -6.89 -3.33 0.49
N ILE A 140 -6.64 -2.68 1.62
CA ILE A 140 -6.51 -1.22 1.73
C ILE A 140 -5.19 -0.93 2.42
N ASP A 141 -4.32 -0.18 1.74
CA ASP A 141 -3.05 0.28 2.26
C ASP A 141 -3.18 1.72 2.78
N ILE A 142 -2.89 1.92 4.06
CA ILE A 142 -2.85 3.23 4.70
C ILE A 142 -1.41 3.68 4.79
N PHE A 143 -1.04 4.67 3.98
CA PHE A 143 0.25 5.35 4.03
C PHE A 143 0.15 6.53 4.98
N TYR A 144 0.97 6.55 6.01
CA TYR A 144 1.01 7.69 6.93
C TYR A 144 2.02 8.73 6.44
N LEU A 145 1.55 9.98 6.37
CA LEU A 145 2.34 11.13 5.94
C LEU A 145 2.90 11.88 7.16
N PHE A 146 4.18 12.16 7.14
CA PHE A 146 4.88 12.85 8.21
C PHE A 146 5.48 14.17 7.73
N GLU A 147 5.58 15.13 8.64
CA GLU A 147 6.21 16.44 8.43
C GLU A 147 7.40 16.56 9.40
N ASP A 148 8.56 17.03 8.91
CA ASP A 148 9.77 17.24 9.72
C ASP A 148 10.37 18.64 9.53
N GLY A 149 9.57 19.60 9.02
CA GLY A 149 10.01 20.95 8.68
C GLY A 149 10.68 21.08 7.32
N GLY A 150 10.71 20.01 6.54
CA GLY A 150 11.12 20.04 5.14
C GLY A 150 10.13 20.75 4.23
N GLN A 151 10.45 20.86 2.94
CA GLN A 151 9.59 21.54 1.94
C GLN A 151 8.26 20.78 1.73
N TYR A 152 8.29 19.46 1.80
CA TYR A 152 7.14 18.60 1.59
C TYR A 152 7.01 17.57 2.71
N PRO A 153 5.80 17.12 3.00
CA PRO A 153 5.59 15.91 3.79
C PRO A 153 6.17 14.70 3.08
N TYR A 154 6.38 13.63 3.83
CA TYR A 154 6.91 12.39 3.29
C TYR A 154 6.15 11.18 3.80
N TYR A 155 6.21 10.09 3.04
CA TYR A 155 5.86 8.76 3.49
C TYR A 155 7.05 7.82 3.41
N CYS A 156 6.96 6.68 4.09
CA CYS A 156 8.00 5.68 4.11
C CYS A 156 7.65 4.50 3.21
N GLY A 157 8.63 4.05 2.42
CA GLY A 157 8.59 2.75 1.77
C GLY A 157 9.57 1.80 2.45
N PHE A 158 9.32 0.52 2.36
CA PHE A 158 10.06 -0.48 3.12
C PHE A 158 10.75 -1.50 2.21
N GLY A 159 11.83 -2.09 2.71
CA GLY A 159 12.60 -3.07 1.98
C GLY A 159 13.30 -4.07 2.90
N VAL A 160 13.55 -5.25 2.39
CA VAL A 160 14.29 -6.28 3.11
C VAL A 160 15.78 -5.98 3.16
N LEU A 161 16.47 -6.43 4.20
CA LEU A 161 17.93 -6.40 4.29
C LEU A 161 18.55 -7.46 3.36
N ASP A 162 19.79 -7.20 2.96
CA ASP A 162 20.50 -8.04 1.99
C ASP A 162 20.59 -9.49 2.47
N GLY A 163 20.37 -10.42 1.55
CA GLY A 163 20.31 -11.85 1.87
C GLY A 163 18.99 -12.33 2.47
N SER A 164 17.98 -11.44 2.60
CA SER A 164 16.60 -11.83 2.94
C SER A 164 15.71 -11.79 1.69
N ALA A 165 14.73 -12.71 1.60
CA ALA A 165 13.77 -12.78 0.50
C ALA A 165 12.43 -12.14 0.87
N THR A 166 12.10 -12.11 2.16
CA THR A 166 10.84 -11.60 2.71
C THR A 166 11.10 -10.74 3.94
N PHE A 167 10.13 -9.90 4.32
CA PHE A 167 10.20 -9.09 5.53
C PHE A 167 10.35 -9.96 6.78
N ASN A 168 9.60 -11.07 6.87
CA ASN A 168 9.72 -12.04 7.95
C ASN A 168 11.12 -12.66 8.08
N GLN A 169 11.79 -12.91 6.94
CA GLN A 169 13.18 -13.39 6.97
C GLN A 169 14.14 -12.31 7.46
N SER A 170 13.94 -11.05 7.04
CA SER A 170 14.74 -9.94 7.50
C SER A 170 14.60 -9.74 9.00
N MET A 171 13.37 -9.75 9.51
CA MET A 171 13.08 -9.66 10.95
C MET A 171 13.71 -10.80 11.74
N ARG A 172 13.55 -12.06 11.27
CA ARG A 172 14.15 -13.23 11.95
C ARG A 172 15.67 -13.19 11.98
N LYS A 173 16.30 -12.71 10.89
CA LYS A 173 17.77 -12.72 10.75
C LYS A 173 18.45 -11.51 11.39
N TYR A 174 17.83 -10.34 11.32
CA TYR A 174 18.45 -9.05 11.67
C TYR A 174 17.66 -8.28 12.73
N GLY A 175 16.47 -8.71 13.12
CA GLY A 175 15.55 -7.99 14.00
C GLY A 175 14.94 -6.73 13.39
N ARG A 176 15.20 -6.45 12.10
CA ARG A 176 14.81 -5.21 11.43
C ARG A 176 14.70 -5.36 9.91
N ILE A 177 14.17 -4.31 9.28
CA ILE A 177 14.09 -4.09 7.84
C ILE A 177 14.71 -2.73 7.48
N LYS A 178 14.78 -2.41 6.18
CA LYS A 178 15.18 -1.07 5.69
C LYS A 178 13.94 -0.20 5.53
N ALA A 179 14.09 1.10 5.82
CA ALA A 179 13.13 2.13 5.42
C ALA A 179 13.78 3.16 4.49
N ARG A 180 12.97 3.70 3.59
CA ARG A 180 13.31 4.82 2.73
C ARG A 180 12.15 5.81 2.75
N ARG A 181 12.44 7.10 2.66
CA ARG A 181 11.41 8.14 2.57
C ARG A 181 11.29 8.67 1.15
N MET A 182 10.10 9.07 0.78
CA MET A 182 9.82 9.85 -0.40
C MET A 182 9.05 11.11 0.00
N ASP A 183 9.67 12.27 -0.24
CA ASP A 183 9.02 13.57 -0.08
C ASP A 183 8.02 13.74 -1.23
N ILE A 184 6.79 14.14 -0.92
CA ILE A 184 5.69 14.24 -1.88
C ILE A 184 4.97 15.58 -1.71
N PRO A 185 4.63 16.32 -2.79
CA PRO A 185 3.97 17.62 -2.68
C PRO A 185 2.49 17.48 -2.28
N MET A 186 2.23 16.77 -1.18
CA MET A 186 0.88 16.56 -0.65
C MET A 186 0.43 17.77 0.17
N THR A 187 -0.81 18.22 -0.03
CA THR A 187 -1.46 19.25 0.81
C THR A 187 -2.45 18.62 1.79
N ARG A 188 -2.66 19.28 2.93
CA ARG A 188 -3.73 18.90 3.86
C ARG A 188 -5.13 19.27 3.35
N GLU A 189 -5.22 20.22 2.41
CA GLU A 189 -6.50 20.55 1.79
C GLU A 189 -7.01 19.38 0.94
N ARG A 190 -8.23 18.95 1.23
CA ARG A 190 -8.89 17.85 0.55
C ARG A 190 -10.22 18.27 -0.05
N VAL A 191 -10.60 17.58 -1.12
CA VAL A 191 -11.86 17.80 -1.85
C VAL A 191 -12.52 16.47 -2.15
N ARG A 192 -13.84 16.43 -2.21
CA ARG A 192 -14.58 15.28 -2.71
C ARG A 192 -14.50 15.26 -4.24
N ILE A 193 -14.12 14.15 -4.83
CA ILE A 193 -14.09 13.94 -6.28
C ILE A 193 -14.86 12.67 -6.66
N PRO A 194 -15.48 12.62 -7.85
CA PRO A 194 -16.20 11.45 -8.33
C PRO A 194 -15.28 10.23 -8.49
N PHE A 195 -15.76 9.08 -8.04
CA PHE A 195 -15.13 7.78 -8.19
C PHE A 195 -16.22 6.72 -8.42
N GLU A 196 -16.43 6.31 -9.68
CA GLU A 196 -17.57 5.47 -10.10
C GLU A 196 -18.92 6.05 -9.61
N SER A 197 -19.61 5.34 -8.72
CA SER A 197 -20.93 5.73 -8.18
C SER A 197 -20.87 6.49 -6.85
N ILE A 198 -19.67 6.82 -6.37
CA ILE A 198 -19.43 7.49 -5.09
C ILE A 198 -18.54 8.73 -5.25
N GLU A 199 -18.33 9.45 -4.17
CA GLU A 199 -17.30 10.48 -4.06
C GLU A 199 -16.31 10.09 -2.96
N LEU A 200 -15.01 10.36 -3.19
CA LEU A 200 -13.94 10.11 -2.23
C LEU A 200 -13.13 11.39 -1.97
N TYR A 201 -12.53 11.47 -0.80
CA TYR A 201 -11.60 12.53 -0.50
C TYR A 201 -10.29 12.35 -1.25
N ALA A 202 -9.90 13.36 -2.01
CA ALA A 202 -8.63 13.47 -2.71
C ALA A 202 -7.89 14.74 -2.27
N PRO A 203 -6.55 14.77 -2.34
CA PRO A 203 -5.80 15.99 -2.11
C PRO A 203 -6.19 17.05 -3.17
N LYS A 204 -6.35 18.31 -2.75
CA LYS A 204 -6.75 19.41 -3.64
C LYS A 204 -5.80 19.57 -4.83
N ASN A 205 -4.51 19.31 -4.62
CA ASN A 205 -3.48 19.37 -5.65
C ASN A 205 -3.19 17.99 -6.29
N GLY A 206 -4.19 17.12 -6.41
CA GLY A 206 -4.05 15.76 -6.93
C GLY A 206 -3.33 15.65 -8.28
N HIS A 207 -3.57 16.59 -9.20
CA HIS A 207 -2.87 16.62 -10.50
C HIS A 207 -1.35 16.86 -10.36
N GLU A 208 -0.92 17.73 -9.45
CA GLU A 208 0.49 17.97 -9.16
C GLU A 208 1.15 16.72 -8.59
N ILE A 209 0.47 16.05 -7.65
CA ILE A 209 0.94 14.79 -7.06
C ILE A 209 1.06 13.71 -8.14
N MET A 210 0.07 13.57 -9.03
CA MET A 210 0.12 12.59 -10.12
C MET A 210 1.29 12.85 -11.07
N LYS A 211 1.53 14.09 -11.47
CA LYS A 211 2.72 14.47 -12.26
C LYS A 211 4.02 14.15 -11.53
N PHE A 212 4.06 14.44 -10.24
CA PHE A 212 5.23 14.13 -9.41
C PHE A 212 5.50 12.63 -9.36
N ILE A 213 4.51 11.80 -9.14
CA ILE A 213 4.68 10.34 -9.00
C ILE A 213 4.90 9.67 -10.36
N TYR A 214 4.03 9.94 -11.34
CA TYR A 214 3.91 9.19 -12.58
C TYR A 214 4.52 9.88 -13.80
N GLY A 215 4.84 11.20 -13.73
CA GLY A 215 5.34 11.98 -14.83
C GLY A 215 4.26 12.84 -15.51
N ASP A 216 4.67 13.70 -16.46
CA ASP A 216 3.74 14.63 -17.13
C ASP A 216 2.68 13.93 -17.98
N ASP A 217 2.97 12.72 -18.42
CA ASP A 217 2.11 11.87 -19.27
C ASP A 217 1.23 10.89 -18.47
N TYR A 218 1.05 11.10 -17.15
CA TYR A 218 0.28 10.20 -16.27
C TYR A 218 -1.18 9.94 -16.71
N MET A 219 -1.75 10.81 -17.54
CA MET A 219 -3.07 10.60 -18.13
C MET A 219 -3.07 9.54 -19.24
N ILE A 220 -1.91 9.10 -19.72
CA ILE A 220 -1.76 8.06 -20.73
C ILE A 220 -1.44 6.75 -20.02
N PRO A 221 -2.27 5.69 -20.14
CA PRO A 221 -2.00 4.41 -19.50
C PRO A 221 -0.66 3.80 -19.94
N GLN A 222 0.21 3.53 -18.97
CA GLN A 222 1.53 2.92 -19.18
C GLN A 222 1.60 1.56 -18.49
N PRO A 223 1.40 0.44 -19.20
CA PRO A 223 1.36 -0.91 -18.60
C PRO A 223 2.66 -1.36 -17.91
N SER A 224 3.79 -0.73 -18.25
CA SER A 224 5.12 -1.04 -17.73
C SER A 224 5.69 0.07 -16.83
N TRP A 225 4.80 0.91 -16.26
CA TRP A 225 5.26 1.97 -15.36
C TRP A 225 5.87 1.37 -14.08
N GLU A 226 7.00 1.93 -13.67
CA GLU A 226 7.67 1.59 -12.42
C GLU A 226 8.05 2.87 -11.67
N MET A 227 7.89 2.84 -10.34
CA MET A 227 8.30 3.95 -9.48
C MET A 227 9.78 4.23 -9.63
N ASN A 228 10.15 5.48 -9.91
CA ASN A 228 11.54 5.90 -10.02
C ASN A 228 12.26 5.76 -8.67
N PRO A 229 13.22 4.83 -8.53
CA PRO A 229 13.88 4.56 -7.26
C PRO A 229 14.73 5.76 -6.76
N LYS A 230 15.09 6.70 -7.63
CA LYS A 230 15.83 7.91 -7.26
C LYS A 230 15.01 8.92 -6.46
N ARG A 231 13.69 8.76 -6.40
CA ARG A 231 12.81 9.60 -5.57
C ARG A 231 12.86 9.23 -4.09
N TYR A 232 13.48 8.10 -3.75
CA TYR A 232 13.58 7.62 -2.39
C TYR A 232 14.97 7.89 -1.79
N ASN A 233 14.99 8.36 -0.56
CA ASN A 233 16.18 8.50 0.26
C ASN A 233 16.16 7.46 1.38
N TRP A 234 17.26 6.70 1.54
CA TRP A 234 17.37 5.73 2.63
C TRP A 234 17.38 6.43 3.99
N MET A 235 16.59 5.92 4.90
CA MET A 235 16.57 6.36 6.30
C MET A 235 17.66 5.66 7.09
N LYS A 236 18.20 6.36 8.10
CA LYS A 236 19.19 5.80 9.04
C LYS A 236 18.52 5.02 10.18
N GLN A 237 17.27 5.36 10.45
CA GLN A 237 16.48 4.75 11.52
C GLN A 237 16.13 3.30 11.17
N GLU A 238 16.05 2.46 12.19
CA GLU A 238 15.62 1.08 12.07
C GLU A 238 14.12 1.02 11.81
N ALA A 239 13.72 0.07 11.00
CA ALA A 239 12.32 -0.19 10.71
C ALA A 239 11.95 -1.64 11.03
N TYR A 240 10.69 -1.88 11.32
CA TYR A 240 10.16 -3.16 11.77
C TYR A 240 8.94 -3.53 10.95
N TYR A 241 8.73 -4.84 10.82
CA TYR A 241 7.56 -5.43 10.17
C TYR A 241 6.83 -6.33 11.15
N TYR A 242 5.52 -6.15 11.26
CA TYR A 242 4.64 -6.95 12.08
C TYR A 242 3.54 -7.57 11.20
N GLU A 243 3.25 -8.85 11.40
CA GLU A 243 2.18 -9.61 10.72
C GLU A 243 1.18 -10.08 11.78
N PHE A 244 -0.14 -9.95 11.50
CA PHE A 244 -1.23 -10.17 12.44
C PHE A 244 -2.15 -11.32 12.01
#